data_c6efbab33c2366d67821d4dc4c62bd02
#
_entry.id   c6efbab33c2366d67821d4dc4c62bd02
#
_cell.length_a   1.000
_cell.length_b   1.000
_cell.length_c   1.000
_cell.angle_alpha   90.00
_cell.angle_beta   90.00
_cell.angle_gamma   90.00
#
_symmetry.space_group_name_H-M   'P 1'
#
loop_
_entity.id
_entity.type
_entity.pdbx_description
1 polymer ?
#
loop_
_entity_poly.entity_id
_entity_poly.type
_entity_poly.pdbx_seq_one_letter_code
_entity_poly.pdbx_strand_id
1 'polypeptide(L)'
;VVEDGSDDESPDVCKEYARRYDNIKVYHDKCGTAGAARNYGMSKAAGDYVMFVDADDYLTDNCVVSELIKKMENVDIVVGNYQRLWKNRLLDASKNSGFAGLNMNSVDFAFGGFFSIGTLSYAWAKLYRKSFLDSNKIEFGDYRYAEDKIYNYFCYIAGARYAFIDKKIYVYRRNEQSVSNTYRKDGDKDWMRIAQDLQDKIDSLNYEKKQYSQDEIENYESIVAWTIYFAAFFDGKMEYEYSTGKIRTVINLLKRYASYDLTKKYLKNPLRYTKKIPALSYKIMLGGFAFLMKCNMYLLLSLGIKLLVDCHIDERLSDTGRKED
;
A
#
# COMPACT_ATOMS: atom_id res chain seq x y z
N VAL A 1 -10.96 14.06 14.88
CA VAL A 1 -11.79 13.07 14.19
C VAL A 1 -12.45 13.75 12.99
N VAL A 2 -12.45 13.09 11.84
CA VAL A 2 -13.23 13.53 10.66
C VAL A 2 -14.40 12.56 10.52
N GLU A 3 -15.59 13.07 10.55
CA GLU A 3 -16.83 12.33 10.33
C GLU A 3 -17.30 12.66 8.90
N ASP A 4 -17.33 11.65 8.01
CA ASP A 4 -17.48 11.80 6.55
C ASP A 4 -18.93 11.58 6.06
N GLY A 5 -19.90 11.99 6.87
CA GLY A 5 -21.34 11.95 6.50
C GLY A 5 -21.97 10.58 6.68
N SER A 6 -21.63 9.89 7.77
CA SER A 6 -22.24 8.61 8.16
C SER A 6 -23.74 8.76 8.43
N ASP A 7 -24.53 7.75 8.08
CA ASP A 7 -25.98 7.70 8.27
C ASP A 7 -26.41 6.84 9.48
N ASP A 8 -25.42 6.37 10.27
CA ASP A 8 -25.60 5.62 11.51
C ASP A 8 -25.43 6.52 12.77
N GLU A 9 -25.16 5.90 13.93
CA GLU A 9 -24.96 6.62 15.21
C GLU A 9 -23.58 7.30 15.33
N SER A 10 -22.66 7.14 14.35
CA SER A 10 -21.28 7.68 14.41
C SER A 10 -21.22 9.20 14.66
N PRO A 11 -22.05 10.06 14.02
CA PRO A 11 -22.04 11.49 14.29
C PRO A 11 -22.38 11.85 15.74
N ASP A 12 -23.31 11.12 16.37
CA ASP A 12 -23.74 11.39 17.74
C ASP A 12 -22.70 10.90 18.77
N VAL A 13 -22.07 9.77 18.51
CA VAL A 13 -20.91 9.28 19.27
C VAL A 13 -19.76 10.30 19.21
N CYS A 14 -19.43 10.81 18.03
CA CYS A 14 -18.42 11.84 17.86
C CYS A 14 -18.72 13.11 18.66
N LYS A 15 -19.96 13.60 18.64
CA LYS A 15 -20.40 14.77 19.41
C LYS A 15 -20.31 14.53 20.92
N GLU A 16 -20.70 13.34 21.39
CA GLU A 16 -20.60 12.97 22.81
C GLU A 16 -19.15 13.03 23.28
N TYR A 17 -18.23 12.38 22.55
CA TYR A 17 -16.81 12.38 22.92
C TYR A 17 -16.18 13.79 22.86
N ALA A 18 -16.54 14.63 21.88
CA ALA A 18 -16.06 15.99 21.79
C ALA A 18 -16.55 16.88 22.96
N ARG A 19 -17.75 16.61 23.50
CA ARG A 19 -18.26 17.29 24.72
C ARG A 19 -17.55 16.82 26.00
N ARG A 20 -17.14 15.56 26.04
CA ARG A 20 -16.56 14.93 27.23
C ARG A 20 -15.06 15.18 27.37
N TYR A 21 -14.35 15.40 26.26
CA TYR A 21 -12.91 15.52 26.23
C TYR A 21 -12.45 16.71 25.39
N ASP A 22 -11.83 17.71 26.02
CA ASP A 22 -11.37 18.95 25.37
C ASP A 22 -10.31 18.74 24.28
N ASN A 23 -9.57 17.63 24.34
CA ASN A 23 -8.56 17.23 23.37
C ASN A 23 -9.14 16.49 22.15
N ILE A 24 -10.44 16.21 22.11
CA ILE A 24 -11.12 15.61 20.97
C ILE A 24 -11.83 16.72 20.18
N LYS A 25 -11.39 16.92 18.94
CA LYS A 25 -12.03 17.82 17.98
C LYS A 25 -12.66 16.99 16.88
N VAL A 26 -13.92 17.26 16.59
CA VAL A 26 -14.69 16.59 15.53
C VAL A 26 -14.97 17.59 14.41
N TYR A 27 -14.70 17.18 13.21
CA TYR A 27 -15.00 17.93 11.99
C TYR A 27 -15.96 17.10 11.15
N HIS A 28 -17.04 17.72 10.70
CA HIS A 28 -18.04 17.11 9.83
C HIS A 28 -17.83 17.64 8.41
N ASP A 29 -17.60 16.74 7.45
CA ASP A 29 -17.49 17.06 6.04
C ASP A 29 -17.99 15.87 5.21
N LYS A 30 -18.19 16.07 3.92
CA LYS A 30 -18.47 15.01 2.96
C LYS A 30 -17.29 14.90 2.00
N CYS A 31 -16.22 14.29 2.47
CA CYS A 31 -14.99 14.15 1.73
C CYS A 31 -15.09 13.09 0.60
N GLY A 32 -15.95 12.10 0.81
CA GLY A 32 -16.30 11.08 -0.18
C GLY A 32 -15.27 9.95 -0.36
N THR A 33 -14.04 10.10 0.15
CA THR A 33 -13.01 9.05 0.16
C THR A 33 -12.21 9.09 1.45
N ALA A 34 -11.69 7.94 1.88
CA ALA A 34 -10.83 7.86 3.07
C ALA A 34 -9.58 8.74 2.95
N GLY A 35 -8.98 8.81 1.76
CA GLY A 35 -7.84 9.69 1.49
C GLY A 35 -8.17 11.17 1.68
N ALA A 36 -9.31 11.63 1.15
CA ALA A 36 -9.76 13.01 1.30
C ALA A 36 -10.08 13.35 2.76
N ALA A 37 -10.73 12.44 3.50
CA ALA A 37 -10.99 12.60 4.92
C ALA A 37 -9.70 12.70 5.74
N ARG A 38 -8.69 11.86 5.44
CA ARG A 38 -7.37 11.93 6.09
C ARG A 38 -6.65 13.24 5.77
N ASN A 39 -6.68 13.73 4.52
CA ASN A 39 -6.12 15.04 4.15
C ASN A 39 -6.80 16.18 4.89
N TYR A 40 -8.12 16.14 4.98
CA TYR A 40 -8.87 17.14 5.75
C TYR A 40 -8.47 17.12 7.23
N GLY A 41 -8.37 15.92 7.82
CA GLY A 41 -7.88 15.76 9.20
C GLY A 41 -6.45 16.28 9.39
N MET A 42 -5.53 16.01 8.46
CA MET A 42 -4.16 16.54 8.48
C MET A 42 -4.15 18.07 8.41
N SER A 43 -5.00 18.70 7.62
CA SER A 43 -5.10 20.17 7.52
C SER A 43 -5.56 20.83 8.83
N LYS A 44 -6.26 20.10 9.70
CA LYS A 44 -6.72 20.57 11.01
C LYS A 44 -5.76 20.18 12.15
N ALA A 45 -4.82 19.28 11.90
CA ALA A 45 -3.86 18.81 12.89
C ALA A 45 -2.82 19.89 13.22
N ALA A 46 -2.69 20.23 14.50
CA ALA A 46 -1.74 21.23 15.01
C ALA A 46 -0.53 20.60 15.74
N GLY A 47 -0.48 19.28 15.89
CA GLY A 47 0.61 18.57 16.56
C GLY A 47 1.84 18.39 15.67
N ASP A 48 2.97 18.07 16.29
CA ASP A 48 4.25 17.81 15.60
C ASP A 48 4.23 16.48 14.83
N TYR A 49 3.33 15.57 15.21
CA TYR A 49 3.21 14.24 14.64
C TYR A 49 1.77 13.92 14.25
N VAL A 50 1.61 13.07 13.25
CA VAL A 50 0.33 12.56 12.76
C VAL A 50 0.31 11.03 12.88
N MET A 51 -0.80 10.50 13.38
CA MET A 51 -1.11 9.07 13.40
C MET A 51 -2.51 8.86 12.84
N PHE A 52 -2.64 7.93 11.90
CA PHE A 52 -3.95 7.56 11.35
C PHE A 52 -4.48 6.34 12.10
N VAL A 53 -5.75 6.38 12.46
CA VAL A 53 -6.49 5.26 13.06
C VAL A 53 -7.82 5.16 12.32
N ASP A 54 -8.08 4.02 11.72
CA ASP A 54 -9.33 3.76 11.02
C ASP A 54 -10.46 3.53 12.04
N ALA A 55 -11.68 3.93 11.70
CA ALA A 55 -12.80 3.98 12.65
C ALA A 55 -13.24 2.59 13.17
N ASP A 56 -12.94 1.53 12.40
CA ASP A 56 -13.23 0.14 12.76
C ASP A 56 -12.09 -0.56 13.51
N ASP A 57 -10.96 0.12 13.74
CA ASP A 57 -9.75 -0.42 14.36
C ASP A 57 -9.47 0.20 15.74
N TYR A 58 -8.40 -0.26 16.43
CA TYR A 58 -7.99 0.30 17.71
C TYR A 58 -6.51 0.09 18.03
N LEU A 59 -5.98 0.92 18.94
CA LEU A 59 -4.62 0.79 19.48
C LEU A 59 -4.59 -0.28 20.58
N THR A 60 -3.47 -1.00 20.68
CA THR A 60 -3.34 -2.14 21.62
C THR A 60 -3.36 -1.73 23.09
N ASP A 61 -2.85 -0.55 23.43
CA ASP A 61 -2.81 -0.02 24.79
C ASP A 61 -2.62 1.51 24.84
N ASN A 62 -2.68 2.08 26.03
CA ASN A 62 -2.57 3.52 26.27
C ASN A 62 -1.15 4.08 26.14
N CYS A 63 -0.12 3.24 26.04
CA CYS A 63 1.27 3.66 25.95
C CYS A 63 1.78 3.76 24.51
N VAL A 64 1.01 3.29 23.53
CA VAL A 64 1.40 3.23 22.10
C VAL A 64 1.99 4.55 21.62
N VAL A 65 1.25 5.65 21.77
CA VAL A 65 1.69 6.96 21.25
C VAL A 65 2.98 7.43 21.92
N SER A 66 3.09 7.30 23.24
CA SER A 66 4.29 7.71 23.97
C SER A 66 5.53 6.88 23.60
N GLU A 67 5.35 5.61 23.30
CA GLU A 67 6.46 4.74 22.86
C GLU A 67 6.91 5.05 21.43
N LEU A 68 5.98 5.35 20.53
CA LEU A 68 6.31 5.80 19.18
C LEU A 68 7.07 7.13 19.20
N ILE A 69 6.62 8.11 20.02
CA ILE A 69 7.29 9.41 20.16
C ILE A 69 8.75 9.24 20.63
N LYS A 70 9.04 8.34 21.56
CA LYS A 70 10.41 8.06 22.02
C LYS A 70 11.35 7.60 20.91
N LYS A 71 10.81 7.07 19.82
CA LYS A 71 11.57 6.59 18.67
C LYS A 71 11.64 7.58 17.49
N MET A 72 11.00 8.75 17.65
CA MET A 72 10.98 9.79 16.58
C MET A 72 12.27 10.61 16.49
N GLU A 73 13.29 10.33 17.33
CA GLU A 73 14.57 11.01 17.24
C GLU A 73 15.26 10.70 15.91
N ASN A 74 15.61 11.74 15.17
CA ASN A 74 16.32 11.64 13.87
C ASN A 74 15.62 10.81 12.77
N VAL A 75 14.33 10.50 12.91
CA VAL A 75 13.54 9.81 11.89
C VAL A 75 12.27 10.60 11.55
N ASP A 76 11.70 10.28 10.41
CA ASP A 76 10.51 10.93 9.90
C ASP A 76 9.25 10.07 10.09
N ILE A 77 9.42 8.75 10.16
CA ILE A 77 8.33 7.79 10.34
C ILE A 77 8.77 6.67 11.27
N VAL A 78 7.97 6.41 12.31
CA VAL A 78 8.11 5.22 13.17
C VAL A 78 7.01 4.23 12.82
N VAL A 79 7.38 2.98 12.58
CA VAL A 79 6.49 1.90 12.14
C VAL A 79 6.41 0.84 13.23
N GLY A 80 5.21 0.55 13.71
CA GLY A 80 4.95 -0.55 14.64
C GLY A 80 4.40 -1.80 13.94
N ASN A 81 4.44 -2.92 14.66
CA ASN A 81 3.73 -4.12 14.26
C ASN A 81 2.24 -4.01 14.54
N TYR A 82 1.46 -4.91 13.93
CA TYR A 82 0.04 -4.97 14.16
C TYR A 82 -0.45 -6.42 14.27
N GLN A 83 -1.68 -6.57 14.73
CA GLN A 83 -2.40 -7.83 14.78
C GLN A 83 -3.67 -7.71 13.95
N ARG A 84 -4.16 -8.84 13.44
CA ARG A 84 -5.47 -8.94 12.81
C ARG A 84 -6.44 -9.59 13.78
N LEU A 85 -7.58 -8.96 13.99
CA LEU A 85 -8.70 -9.57 14.71
C LEU A 85 -9.60 -10.27 13.69
N TRP A 86 -9.68 -11.59 13.78
CA TRP A 86 -10.52 -12.43 12.95
C TRP A 86 -11.22 -13.49 13.77
N LYS A 87 -12.54 -13.60 13.68
CA LYS A 87 -13.36 -14.58 14.43
C LYS A 87 -12.97 -14.64 15.92
N ASN A 88 -12.81 -13.47 16.55
CA ASN A 88 -12.38 -13.30 17.95
C ASN A 88 -10.97 -13.83 18.28
N ARG A 89 -10.11 -14.02 17.29
CA ARG A 89 -8.70 -14.39 17.48
C ARG A 89 -7.78 -13.28 17.00
N LEU A 90 -6.75 -13.00 17.76
CA LEU A 90 -5.69 -12.08 17.36
C LEU A 90 -4.58 -12.87 16.65
N LEU A 91 -4.29 -12.50 15.42
CA LEU A 91 -3.27 -13.11 14.57
C LEU A 91 -2.18 -12.09 14.28
N ASP A 92 -0.93 -12.49 14.44
CA ASP A 92 0.21 -11.64 14.07
C ASP A 92 0.32 -11.50 12.56
N ALA A 93 0.44 -10.27 12.08
CA ALA A 93 0.35 -9.98 10.64
C ALA A 93 1.57 -9.30 10.03
N SER A 94 2.47 -8.70 10.82
CA SER A 94 3.69 -8.07 10.31
C SER A 94 4.93 -8.47 11.09
N LYS A 95 6.10 -8.37 10.44
CA LYS A 95 7.40 -8.76 11.01
C LYS A 95 8.41 -7.64 10.78
N ASN A 96 8.33 -6.59 11.61
CA ASN A 96 9.21 -5.43 11.49
C ASN A 96 10.67 -5.72 11.84
N SER A 97 10.95 -6.77 12.60
CA SER A 97 12.32 -7.18 12.93
C SER A 97 13.22 -7.40 11.71
N GLY A 98 12.64 -7.81 10.58
CA GLY A 98 13.36 -7.97 9.32
C GLY A 98 13.88 -6.67 8.69
N PHE A 99 13.46 -5.50 9.21
CA PHE A 99 13.91 -4.20 8.70
C PHE A 99 15.01 -3.56 9.54
N ALA A 100 15.31 -4.11 10.72
CA ALA A 100 16.36 -3.60 11.58
C ALA A 100 17.73 -3.69 10.85
N GLY A 101 18.38 -2.54 10.64
CA GLY A 101 19.68 -2.46 9.98
C GLY A 101 19.67 -2.55 8.45
N LEU A 102 18.53 -2.68 7.79
CA LEU A 102 18.47 -2.58 6.34
C LEU A 102 18.75 -1.14 5.88
N ASN A 103 19.52 -1.01 4.81
CA ASN A 103 19.65 0.27 4.11
C ASN A 103 18.30 0.64 3.49
N MET A 104 17.75 1.78 3.91
CA MET A 104 16.44 2.26 3.45
C MET A 104 16.38 2.52 1.93
N ASN A 105 17.53 2.80 1.30
CA ASN A 105 17.62 2.97 -0.14
C ASN A 105 17.81 1.64 -0.89
N SER A 106 17.81 0.50 -0.18
CA SER A 106 18.00 -0.80 -0.80
C SER A 106 16.71 -1.34 -1.43
N VAL A 107 16.90 -2.19 -2.43
CA VAL A 107 15.82 -2.95 -3.06
C VAL A 107 15.13 -3.88 -2.06
N ASP A 108 15.91 -4.47 -1.13
CA ASP A 108 15.40 -5.35 -0.09
C ASP A 108 14.40 -4.62 0.82
N PHE A 109 14.73 -3.39 1.20
CA PHE A 109 13.83 -2.54 1.99
C PHE A 109 12.54 -2.23 1.22
N ALA A 110 12.65 -1.74 -0.02
CA ALA A 110 11.50 -1.37 -0.83
C ALA A 110 10.60 -2.58 -1.14
N PHE A 111 11.19 -3.70 -1.56
CA PHE A 111 10.42 -4.91 -1.87
C PHE A 111 9.80 -5.51 -0.61
N GLY A 112 10.56 -5.62 0.48
CA GLY A 112 10.07 -6.11 1.76
C GLY A 112 8.93 -5.25 2.31
N GLY A 113 9.13 -3.94 2.35
CA GLY A 113 8.18 -2.99 2.92
C GLY A 113 6.86 -2.90 2.18
N PHE A 114 6.88 -2.97 0.85
CA PHE A 114 5.70 -2.70 0.04
C PHE A 114 5.07 -3.92 -0.62
N PHE A 115 5.81 -5.00 -0.86
CA PHE A 115 5.33 -6.11 -1.69
C PHE A 115 5.30 -7.47 -0.99
N SER A 116 6.31 -7.83 -0.18
CA SER A 116 6.34 -9.14 0.47
C SER A 116 5.77 -9.12 1.89
N ILE A 117 6.35 -8.35 2.80
CA ILE A 117 5.84 -8.18 4.18
C ILE A 117 4.68 -7.19 4.19
N GLY A 118 4.80 -6.11 3.41
CA GLY A 118 3.75 -5.13 3.20
C GLY A 118 3.53 -4.14 4.36
N THR A 119 4.45 -4.08 5.34
CA THR A 119 4.29 -3.19 6.51
C THR A 119 4.21 -1.71 6.15
N LEU A 120 4.74 -1.31 5.00
CA LEU A 120 4.65 0.06 4.49
C LEU A 120 3.43 0.31 3.59
N SER A 121 2.57 -0.70 3.37
CA SER A 121 1.40 -0.56 2.49
C SER A 121 0.19 0.11 3.15
N TYR A 122 0.20 0.33 4.46
CA TYR A 122 -0.92 0.90 5.21
C TYR A 122 -0.51 2.21 5.86
N ALA A 123 -1.42 3.20 5.95
CA ALA A 123 -1.16 4.47 6.62
C ALA A 123 -1.21 4.36 8.15
N TRP A 124 -2.00 3.43 8.68
CA TRP A 124 -2.10 3.14 10.11
C TRP A 124 -0.89 2.37 10.66
N ALA A 125 -0.84 2.15 11.96
CA ALA A 125 0.29 1.57 12.71
C ALA A 125 1.61 2.33 12.51
N LYS A 126 1.54 3.64 12.29
CA LYS A 126 2.70 4.52 12.06
C LYS A 126 2.51 5.87 12.73
N LEU A 127 3.62 6.46 13.15
CA LEU A 127 3.68 7.86 13.56
C LEU A 127 4.54 8.61 12.55
N TYR A 128 4.00 9.67 11.97
CA TYR A 128 4.63 10.50 10.95
C TYR A 128 5.02 11.85 11.52
N ARG A 129 6.19 12.37 11.17
CA ARG A 129 6.60 13.74 11.47
C ARG A 129 5.84 14.70 10.56
N LYS A 130 5.00 15.56 11.12
CA LYS A 130 4.17 16.48 10.33
C LYS A 130 4.99 17.41 9.46
N SER A 131 6.09 17.98 10.00
CA SER A 131 6.97 18.87 9.23
C SER A 131 7.61 18.20 8.01
N PHE A 132 7.89 16.87 8.06
CA PHE A 132 8.37 16.11 6.90
C PHE A 132 7.28 16.01 5.83
N LEU A 133 6.03 15.70 6.22
CA LEU A 133 4.90 15.61 5.30
C LEU A 133 4.63 16.96 4.62
N ASP A 134 4.57 18.03 5.41
CA ASP A 134 4.29 19.39 4.93
C ASP A 134 5.39 19.89 3.96
N SER A 135 6.66 19.71 4.32
CA SER A 135 7.81 20.15 3.51
C SER A 135 7.90 19.43 2.16
N ASN A 136 7.44 18.18 2.08
CA ASN A 136 7.44 17.38 0.86
C ASN A 136 6.07 17.36 0.16
N LYS A 137 5.08 18.12 0.67
CA LYS A 137 3.71 18.19 0.15
C LYS A 137 3.10 16.81 -0.06
N ILE A 138 3.22 15.96 0.98
CA ILE A 138 2.72 14.59 0.93
C ILE A 138 1.27 14.58 1.39
N GLU A 139 0.39 14.21 0.47
CA GLU A 139 -1.05 14.11 0.67
C GLU A 139 -1.56 12.79 0.10
N PHE A 140 -2.72 12.33 0.57
CA PHE A 140 -3.42 11.22 -0.07
C PHE A 140 -3.99 11.68 -1.40
N GLY A 141 -3.80 10.89 -2.44
CA GLY A 141 -4.45 11.14 -3.72
C GLY A 141 -5.93 10.74 -3.69
N ASP A 142 -6.68 11.26 -4.65
CA ASP A 142 -8.08 10.87 -4.88
C ASP A 142 -8.12 9.51 -5.62
N TYR A 143 -7.85 8.44 -4.88
CA TYR A 143 -7.92 7.06 -5.37
C TYR A 143 -9.05 6.33 -4.67
N ARG A 144 -9.72 5.44 -5.40
CA ARG A 144 -10.79 4.61 -4.83
C ARG A 144 -10.25 3.52 -3.90
N TYR A 145 -8.95 3.17 -4.02
CA TYR A 145 -8.26 2.19 -3.18
C TYR A 145 -6.74 2.34 -3.32
N ALA A 146 -5.99 1.65 -2.46
CA ALA A 146 -4.54 1.71 -2.37
C ALA A 146 -3.96 3.11 -2.10
N GLU A 147 -4.79 4.08 -1.70
CA GLU A 147 -4.39 5.43 -1.33
C GLU A 147 -3.32 5.42 -0.24
N ASP A 148 -3.42 4.52 0.72
CA ASP A 148 -2.45 4.30 1.79
C ASP A 148 -1.07 3.89 1.27
N LYS A 149 -1.06 2.95 0.32
CA LYS A 149 0.17 2.43 -0.27
C LYS A 149 0.89 3.52 -1.04
N ILE A 150 0.14 4.33 -1.80
CA ILE A 150 0.69 5.41 -2.60
C ILE A 150 1.21 6.52 -1.71
N TYR A 151 0.47 6.88 -0.67
CA TYR A 151 0.91 7.84 0.34
C TYR A 151 2.27 7.44 0.94
N ASN A 152 2.45 6.18 1.31
CA ASN A 152 3.72 5.68 1.82
C ASN A 152 4.80 5.58 0.74
N TYR A 153 4.46 5.32 -0.53
CA TYR A 153 5.42 5.44 -1.63
C TYR A 153 5.94 6.86 -1.77
N PHE A 154 5.07 7.87 -1.68
CA PHE A 154 5.50 9.27 -1.72
C PHE A 154 6.40 9.63 -0.53
N CYS A 155 6.11 9.13 0.68
CA CYS A 155 7.02 9.26 1.81
C CYS A 155 8.39 8.65 1.50
N TYR A 156 8.41 7.42 0.97
CA TYR A 156 9.64 6.71 0.65
C TYR A 156 10.47 7.43 -0.42
N ILE A 157 9.84 7.82 -1.54
CA ILE A 157 10.48 8.54 -2.64
C ILE A 157 10.97 9.93 -2.20
N ALA A 158 10.29 10.58 -1.25
CA ALA A 158 10.75 11.84 -0.66
C ALA A 158 11.96 11.69 0.28
N GLY A 159 12.42 10.45 0.52
CA GLY A 159 13.59 10.16 1.34
C GLY A 159 13.29 10.09 2.83
N ALA A 160 12.08 9.64 3.23
CA ALA A 160 11.74 9.43 4.62
C ALA A 160 12.74 8.50 5.34
N ARG A 161 13.13 8.87 6.55
CA ARG A 161 13.93 8.04 7.44
C ARG A 161 12.99 7.28 8.36
N TYR A 162 13.20 5.97 8.46
CA TYR A 162 12.31 5.06 9.20
C TYR A 162 12.97 4.50 10.46
N ALA A 163 12.16 4.31 11.51
CA ALA A 163 12.48 3.40 12.62
C ALA A 163 11.38 2.35 12.71
N PHE A 164 11.76 1.12 13.04
CA PHE A 164 10.84 -0.01 13.20
C PHE A 164 10.87 -0.50 14.63
N ILE A 165 9.69 -0.74 15.20
CA ILE A 165 9.56 -1.34 16.53
C ILE A 165 8.80 -2.67 16.43
N ASP A 166 9.22 -3.65 17.22
CA ASP A 166 8.58 -4.98 17.24
C ASP A 166 7.27 -5.02 18.02
N LYS A 167 6.98 -3.95 18.79
CA LYS A 167 5.74 -3.87 19.54
C LYS A 167 4.54 -3.85 18.59
N LYS A 168 3.54 -4.65 18.90
CA LYS A 168 2.22 -4.59 18.26
C LYS A 168 1.47 -3.42 18.85
N ILE A 169 1.16 -2.43 17.99
CA ILE A 169 0.58 -1.15 18.42
C ILE A 169 -0.83 -0.95 17.91
N TYR A 170 -1.28 -1.80 17.00
CA TYR A 170 -2.51 -1.62 16.25
C TYR A 170 -3.24 -2.94 16.07
N VAL A 171 -4.54 -2.94 16.19
CA VAL A 171 -5.40 -4.10 15.90
C VAL A 171 -6.30 -3.77 14.73
N TYR A 172 -6.01 -4.39 13.60
CA TYR A 172 -6.82 -4.34 12.39
C TYR A 172 -7.96 -5.35 12.48
N ARG A 173 -9.21 -4.86 12.47
CA ARG A 173 -10.39 -5.71 12.42
C ARG A 173 -10.67 -6.12 10.97
N ARG A 174 -10.60 -7.42 10.70
CA ARG A 174 -10.92 -7.90 9.36
C ARG A 174 -12.43 -7.77 9.10
N ASN A 175 -12.77 -6.94 8.09
CA ASN A 175 -14.13 -6.78 7.60
C ASN A 175 -14.26 -7.50 6.24
N GLU A 176 -15.24 -8.40 6.10
CA GLU A 176 -15.51 -9.12 4.84
C GLU A 176 -16.02 -8.18 3.75
N GLN A 177 -16.64 -7.06 4.13
CA GLN A 177 -17.14 -6.03 3.21
C GLN A 177 -16.06 -5.00 2.81
N SER A 178 -14.79 -5.25 3.14
CA SER A 178 -13.70 -4.34 2.81
C SER A 178 -13.62 -4.08 1.30
N VAL A 179 -13.47 -2.83 0.96
CA VAL A 179 -13.28 -2.34 -0.42
C VAL A 179 -12.12 -3.04 -1.14
N SER A 180 -11.10 -3.49 -0.38
CA SER A 180 -9.93 -4.20 -0.91
C SER A 180 -10.25 -5.59 -1.49
N ASN A 181 -11.38 -6.18 -1.12
CA ASN A 181 -11.79 -7.52 -1.57
C ASN A 181 -12.84 -7.47 -2.70
N THR A 182 -13.19 -6.29 -3.20
CA THR A 182 -14.26 -6.14 -4.20
C THR A 182 -13.68 -6.21 -5.61
N TYR A 183 -14.24 -7.10 -6.45
CA TYR A 183 -13.91 -7.14 -7.89
C TYR A 183 -14.27 -5.82 -8.58
N ARG A 184 -13.37 -5.35 -9.45
CA ARG A 184 -13.53 -4.10 -10.21
C ARG A 184 -13.20 -4.31 -11.68
N LYS A 185 -14.21 -4.09 -12.51
CA LYS A 185 -14.09 -4.25 -13.96
C LYS A 185 -13.04 -3.32 -14.60
N ASP A 186 -12.81 -2.14 -14.02
CA ASP A 186 -11.91 -1.10 -14.53
C ASP A 186 -10.68 -0.89 -13.60
N GLY A 187 -10.28 -1.92 -12.84
CA GLY A 187 -9.14 -1.85 -11.90
C GLY A 187 -7.84 -1.45 -12.59
N ASP A 188 -7.65 -1.86 -13.84
CA ASP A 188 -6.49 -1.48 -14.65
C ASP A 188 -6.31 0.04 -14.79
N LYS A 189 -7.40 0.81 -14.92
CA LYS A 189 -7.32 2.28 -15.05
C LYS A 189 -6.81 2.92 -13.75
N ASP A 190 -7.34 2.46 -12.62
CA ASP A 190 -6.95 2.98 -11.31
C ASP A 190 -5.47 2.66 -11.02
N TRP A 191 -5.04 1.41 -11.26
CA TRP A 191 -3.64 1.04 -11.06
C TRP A 191 -2.68 1.74 -12.00
N MET A 192 -3.08 1.95 -13.26
CA MET A 192 -2.22 2.66 -14.21
C MET A 192 -2.13 4.16 -13.90
N ARG A 193 -3.21 4.78 -13.36
CA ARG A 193 -3.15 6.14 -12.81
C ARG A 193 -2.15 6.20 -11.65
N ILE A 194 -2.24 5.28 -10.70
CA ILE A 194 -1.32 5.16 -9.58
C ILE A 194 0.13 5.05 -10.06
N ALA A 195 0.39 4.15 -11.02
CA ALA A 195 1.73 3.95 -11.57
C ALA A 195 2.25 5.21 -12.28
N GLN A 196 1.37 5.96 -12.96
CA GLN A 196 1.73 7.22 -13.61
C GLN A 196 2.07 8.30 -12.58
N ASP A 197 1.25 8.48 -11.54
CA ASP A 197 1.50 9.47 -10.49
C ASP A 197 2.83 9.18 -9.75
N LEU A 198 3.16 7.89 -9.54
CA LEU A 198 4.48 7.50 -9.02
C LEU A 198 5.61 7.85 -9.98
N GLN A 199 5.43 7.61 -11.28
CA GLN A 199 6.43 7.98 -12.29
C GLN A 199 6.61 9.49 -12.35
N ASP A 200 5.55 10.26 -12.35
CA ASP A 200 5.59 11.72 -12.37
C ASP A 200 6.30 12.28 -11.13
N LYS A 201 6.07 11.66 -9.97
CA LYS A 201 6.80 12.00 -8.74
C LYS A 201 8.29 11.73 -8.87
N ILE A 202 8.70 10.59 -9.44
CA ILE A 202 10.10 10.25 -9.68
C ILE A 202 10.71 11.24 -10.69
N ASP A 203 10.00 11.55 -11.76
CA ASP A 203 10.46 12.47 -12.79
C ASP A 203 10.65 13.90 -12.21
N SER A 204 9.78 14.31 -11.27
CA SER A 204 9.90 15.62 -10.60
C SER A 204 11.16 15.75 -9.73
N LEU A 205 11.68 14.67 -9.17
CA LEU A 205 12.91 14.70 -8.37
C LEU A 205 14.12 15.17 -9.16
N ASN A 206 14.16 14.89 -10.46
CA ASN A 206 15.24 15.34 -11.34
C ASN A 206 15.22 16.86 -11.56
N TYR A 207 14.04 17.51 -11.46
CA TYR A 207 13.88 18.96 -11.60
C TYR A 207 14.21 19.74 -10.31
N GLU A 208 14.01 19.12 -9.14
CA GLU A 208 14.22 19.76 -7.83
C GLU A 208 15.71 19.82 -7.41
N LYS A 209 16.65 19.46 -8.29
CA LYS A 209 18.10 19.43 -8.04
C LYS A 209 18.53 18.62 -6.81
N LYS A 210 17.71 17.72 -6.33
CA LYS A 210 18.12 16.72 -5.34
C LYS A 210 19.02 15.72 -6.06
N GLN A 211 20.26 15.56 -5.60
CA GLN A 211 21.20 14.59 -6.17
C GLN A 211 20.82 13.20 -5.68
N TYR A 212 20.05 12.47 -6.48
CA TYR A 212 19.85 11.04 -6.30
C TYR A 212 20.87 10.28 -7.13
N SER A 213 21.40 9.21 -6.59
CA SER A 213 22.24 8.28 -7.35
C SER A 213 21.41 7.56 -8.42
N GLN A 214 22.07 7.10 -9.47
CA GLN A 214 21.41 6.31 -10.52
C GLN A 214 20.75 5.05 -9.95
N ASP A 215 21.35 4.44 -8.91
CA ASP A 215 20.80 3.25 -8.25
C ASP A 215 19.51 3.56 -7.45
N GLU A 216 19.43 4.72 -6.80
CA GLU A 216 18.20 5.14 -6.10
C GLU A 216 17.05 5.36 -7.09
N ILE A 217 17.31 6.09 -8.17
CA ILE A 217 16.29 6.28 -9.24
C ILE A 217 15.83 4.93 -9.80
N GLU A 218 16.77 4.01 -10.08
CA GLU A 218 16.41 2.68 -10.59
C GLU A 218 15.62 1.86 -9.56
N ASN A 219 15.85 2.04 -8.28
CA ASN A 219 15.04 1.42 -7.22
C ASN A 219 13.61 1.97 -7.21
N TYR A 220 13.45 3.30 -7.35
CA TYR A 220 12.13 3.92 -7.45
C TYR A 220 11.39 3.48 -8.71
N GLU A 221 12.05 3.47 -9.86
CA GLU A 221 11.49 2.92 -11.12
C GLU A 221 11.11 1.44 -10.97
N SER A 222 11.86 0.66 -10.18
CA SER A 222 11.52 -0.74 -9.92
C SER A 222 10.20 -0.87 -9.17
N ILE A 223 9.90 0.03 -8.23
CA ILE A 223 8.60 0.08 -7.53
C ILE A 223 7.46 0.29 -8.53
N VAL A 224 7.62 1.23 -9.49
CA VAL A 224 6.61 1.46 -10.53
C VAL A 224 6.40 0.20 -11.37
N ALA A 225 7.49 -0.40 -11.85
CA ALA A 225 7.43 -1.63 -12.64
C ALA A 225 6.72 -2.77 -11.87
N TRP A 226 7.10 -2.99 -10.61
CA TRP A 226 6.46 -4.02 -9.77
C TRP A 226 4.99 -3.71 -9.49
N THR A 227 4.65 -2.46 -9.28
CA THR A 227 3.24 -2.05 -9.10
C THR A 227 2.42 -2.44 -10.32
N ILE A 228 2.89 -2.15 -11.54
CA ILE A 228 2.21 -2.52 -12.78
C ILE A 228 2.08 -4.06 -12.91
N TYR A 229 3.17 -4.79 -12.68
CA TYR A 229 3.18 -6.24 -12.87
C TYR A 229 2.32 -6.97 -11.84
N PHE A 230 2.39 -6.56 -10.57
CA PHE A 230 1.51 -7.08 -9.52
C PHE A 230 0.05 -6.73 -9.78
N ALA A 231 -0.24 -5.49 -10.16
CA ALA A 231 -1.61 -5.09 -10.48
C ALA A 231 -2.19 -5.92 -11.62
N ALA A 232 -1.45 -6.07 -12.73
CA ALA A 232 -1.89 -6.88 -13.86
C ALA A 232 -2.12 -8.36 -13.48
N PHE A 233 -1.27 -8.91 -12.60
CA PHE A 233 -1.41 -10.27 -12.09
C PHE A 233 -2.64 -10.41 -11.17
N PHE A 234 -2.81 -9.53 -10.18
CA PHE A 234 -3.93 -9.60 -9.23
C PHE A 234 -5.26 -9.29 -9.88
N ASP A 235 -5.33 -8.26 -10.74
CA ASP A 235 -6.55 -7.98 -11.50
C ASP A 235 -6.89 -9.12 -12.45
N GLY A 236 -5.89 -9.77 -13.05
CA GLY A 236 -6.08 -10.95 -13.87
C GLY A 236 -6.66 -12.13 -13.09
N LYS A 237 -6.23 -12.29 -11.83
CA LYS A 237 -6.77 -13.30 -10.91
C LYS A 237 -8.24 -12.98 -10.57
N MET A 238 -8.52 -11.76 -10.14
CA MET A 238 -9.89 -11.32 -9.81
C MET A 238 -10.82 -11.42 -11.03
N GLU A 239 -10.33 -11.05 -12.22
CA GLU A 239 -11.05 -11.19 -13.48
C GLU A 239 -11.41 -12.65 -13.77
N TYR A 240 -10.48 -13.59 -13.51
CA TYR A 240 -10.74 -15.02 -13.69
C TYR A 240 -11.78 -15.55 -12.68
N GLU A 241 -11.72 -15.12 -11.44
CA GLU A 241 -12.64 -15.56 -10.37
C GLU A 241 -14.08 -15.08 -10.60
N TYR A 242 -14.24 -13.80 -10.97
CA TYR A 242 -15.54 -13.12 -10.93
C TYR A 242 -16.20 -12.89 -12.30
N SER A 243 -15.45 -13.02 -13.42
CA SER A 243 -16.04 -12.80 -14.75
C SER A 243 -16.67 -14.07 -15.34
N THR A 244 -17.65 -13.89 -16.22
CA THR A 244 -18.32 -15.00 -16.93
C THR A 244 -17.47 -15.60 -18.05
N GLY A 245 -16.59 -14.81 -18.65
CA GLY A 245 -15.76 -15.20 -19.79
C GLY A 245 -14.40 -15.77 -19.45
N LYS A 246 -14.05 -15.76 -18.16
CA LYS A 246 -12.84 -16.34 -17.57
C LYS A 246 -11.56 -16.08 -18.41
N ILE A 247 -11.04 -17.08 -19.11
CA ILE A 247 -9.78 -16.97 -19.87
C ILE A 247 -9.79 -15.82 -20.90
N ARG A 248 -10.87 -15.64 -21.64
CA ARG A 248 -10.96 -14.58 -22.66
C ARG A 248 -10.93 -13.18 -22.04
N THR A 249 -11.60 -13.00 -20.91
CA THR A 249 -11.64 -11.71 -20.22
C THR A 249 -10.30 -11.38 -19.60
N VAL A 250 -9.61 -12.36 -19.00
CA VAL A 250 -8.22 -12.21 -18.52
C VAL A 250 -7.27 -11.83 -19.65
N ILE A 251 -7.34 -12.48 -20.81
CA ILE A 251 -6.53 -12.12 -21.98
C ILE A 251 -6.77 -10.65 -22.37
N ASN A 252 -8.03 -10.22 -22.42
CA ASN A 252 -8.37 -8.85 -22.78
C ASN A 252 -7.85 -7.83 -21.74
N LEU A 253 -7.96 -8.15 -20.46
CA LEU A 253 -7.42 -7.35 -19.37
C LEU A 253 -5.90 -7.19 -19.49
N LEU A 254 -5.16 -8.29 -19.66
CA LEU A 254 -3.70 -8.27 -19.80
C LEU A 254 -3.26 -7.47 -21.05
N LYS A 255 -4.02 -7.55 -22.16
CA LYS A 255 -3.79 -6.72 -23.33
C LYS A 255 -4.00 -5.24 -23.06
N ARG A 256 -5.03 -4.87 -22.24
CA ARG A 256 -5.22 -3.48 -21.84
C ARG A 256 -4.02 -2.99 -21.02
N TYR A 257 -3.58 -3.74 -20.00
CA TYR A 257 -2.35 -3.40 -19.26
C TYR A 257 -1.15 -3.19 -20.19
N ALA A 258 -0.92 -4.10 -21.14
CA ALA A 258 0.20 -4.01 -22.09
C ALA A 258 0.07 -2.84 -23.08
N SER A 259 -1.13 -2.29 -23.29
CA SER A 259 -1.36 -1.19 -24.20
C SER A 259 -0.97 0.19 -23.65
N TYR A 260 -0.90 0.35 -22.32
CA TYR A 260 -0.50 1.61 -21.70
C TYR A 260 0.97 1.93 -21.99
N ASP A 261 1.27 3.20 -22.30
CA ASP A 261 2.62 3.61 -22.69
C ASP A 261 3.64 3.42 -21.55
N LEU A 262 3.21 3.67 -20.31
CA LEU A 262 4.05 3.41 -19.14
C LEU A 262 4.37 1.92 -19.03
N THR A 263 3.41 1.03 -19.23
CA THR A 263 3.65 -0.42 -19.25
C THR A 263 4.62 -0.80 -20.35
N LYS A 264 4.45 -0.27 -21.58
CA LYS A 264 5.39 -0.51 -22.70
C LYS A 264 6.81 -0.06 -22.35
N LYS A 265 6.97 1.11 -21.67
CA LYS A 265 8.28 1.58 -21.18
C LYS A 265 8.95 0.49 -20.33
N TYR A 266 8.26 -0.05 -19.34
CA TYR A 266 8.82 -1.04 -18.42
C TYR A 266 8.96 -2.44 -19.03
N LEU A 267 8.11 -2.82 -19.98
CA LEU A 267 8.22 -4.10 -20.71
C LEU A 267 9.36 -4.12 -21.75
N LYS A 268 9.97 -2.98 -22.12
CA LYS A 268 11.17 -3.02 -23.00
C LYS A 268 12.27 -3.90 -22.42
N ASN A 269 12.53 -3.79 -21.11
CA ASN A 269 13.50 -4.63 -20.41
C ASN A 269 12.98 -5.04 -19.02
N PRO A 270 12.01 -5.96 -18.93
CA PRO A 270 11.37 -6.29 -17.67
C PRO A 270 12.34 -6.94 -16.67
N LEU A 271 13.34 -7.67 -17.15
CA LEU A 271 14.35 -8.31 -16.30
C LEU A 271 15.25 -7.30 -15.59
N ARG A 272 15.41 -6.07 -16.10
CA ARG A 272 16.15 -5.00 -15.41
C ARG A 272 15.59 -4.76 -14.01
N TYR A 273 14.28 -4.76 -13.86
CA TYR A 273 13.58 -4.46 -12.62
C TYR A 273 13.32 -5.72 -11.77
N THR A 274 12.97 -6.84 -12.40
CA THR A 274 12.60 -8.05 -11.66
C THR A 274 13.80 -8.85 -11.15
N LYS A 275 14.99 -8.76 -11.80
CA LYS A 275 16.23 -9.39 -11.30
C LYS A 275 16.66 -8.88 -9.93
N LYS A 276 16.27 -7.64 -9.57
CA LYS A 276 16.57 -7.01 -8.28
C LYS A 276 15.71 -7.52 -7.14
N ILE A 277 14.61 -8.23 -7.41
CA ILE A 277 13.73 -8.78 -6.38
C ILE A 277 14.52 -9.78 -5.52
N PRO A 278 14.58 -9.58 -4.18
CA PRO A 278 15.42 -10.42 -3.32
C PRO A 278 14.89 -11.84 -3.16
N ALA A 279 13.57 -11.99 -3.05
CA ALA A 279 12.92 -13.30 -2.89
C ALA A 279 12.86 -14.07 -4.22
N LEU A 280 13.52 -15.23 -4.29
CA LEU A 280 13.63 -16.02 -5.52
C LEU A 280 12.27 -16.41 -6.12
N SER A 281 11.30 -16.79 -5.28
CA SER A 281 9.95 -17.14 -5.72
C SER A 281 9.25 -15.97 -6.43
N TYR A 282 9.30 -14.79 -5.85
CA TYR A 282 8.74 -13.57 -6.44
C TYR A 282 9.51 -13.15 -7.71
N LYS A 283 10.83 -13.30 -7.69
CA LYS A 283 11.67 -13.00 -8.87
C LYS A 283 11.28 -13.86 -10.06
N ILE A 284 11.11 -15.18 -9.86
CA ILE A 284 10.72 -16.12 -10.93
C ILE A 284 9.29 -15.81 -11.37
N MET A 285 8.36 -15.68 -10.44
CA MET A 285 6.95 -15.41 -10.73
C MET A 285 6.78 -14.10 -11.51
N LEU A 286 7.28 -13.00 -10.96
CA LEU A 286 7.06 -11.67 -11.55
C LEU A 286 7.90 -11.45 -12.80
N GLY A 287 9.14 -11.98 -12.82
CA GLY A 287 10.02 -11.94 -13.99
C GLY A 287 9.47 -12.76 -15.15
N GLY A 288 8.97 -13.96 -14.88
CA GLY A 288 8.29 -14.81 -15.88
C GLY A 288 7.01 -14.16 -16.40
N PHE A 289 6.19 -13.61 -15.50
CA PHE A 289 4.96 -12.89 -15.86
C PHE A 289 5.25 -11.70 -16.79
N ALA A 290 6.17 -10.82 -16.40
CA ALA A 290 6.52 -9.65 -17.19
C ALA A 290 7.20 -10.01 -18.53
N PHE A 291 8.02 -11.07 -18.55
CA PHE A 291 8.60 -11.58 -19.79
C PHE A 291 7.54 -12.13 -20.76
N LEU A 292 6.59 -12.91 -20.29
CA LEU A 292 5.50 -13.44 -21.10
C LEU A 292 4.57 -12.31 -21.59
N MET A 293 4.32 -11.28 -20.76
CA MET A 293 3.61 -10.07 -21.21
C MET A 293 4.36 -9.38 -22.36
N LYS A 294 5.69 -9.20 -22.25
CA LYS A 294 6.52 -8.63 -23.31
C LYS A 294 6.42 -9.43 -24.60
N CYS A 295 6.36 -10.75 -24.51
CA CYS A 295 6.25 -11.66 -25.67
C CYS A 295 4.81 -11.78 -26.19
N ASN A 296 3.84 -11.04 -25.65
CA ASN A 296 2.41 -11.12 -26.00
C ASN A 296 1.79 -12.52 -25.78
N MET A 297 2.35 -13.33 -24.88
CA MET A 297 1.91 -14.69 -24.58
C MET A 297 0.74 -14.69 -23.57
N TYR A 298 -0.29 -13.88 -23.83
CA TYR A 298 -1.41 -13.65 -22.91
C TYR A 298 -2.23 -14.91 -22.64
N LEU A 299 -2.35 -15.83 -23.60
CA LEU A 299 -3.04 -17.11 -23.40
C LEU A 299 -2.30 -17.94 -22.34
N LEU A 300 -0.98 -18.04 -22.44
CA LEU A 300 -0.18 -18.81 -21.47
C LEU A 300 -0.26 -18.18 -20.07
N LEU A 301 -0.20 -16.85 -19.98
CA LEU A 301 -0.40 -16.14 -18.73
C LEU A 301 -1.78 -16.40 -18.11
N SER A 302 -2.84 -16.36 -18.94
CA SER A 302 -4.19 -16.61 -18.46
C SER A 302 -4.40 -18.05 -17.99
N LEU A 303 -3.75 -19.02 -18.64
CA LEU A 303 -3.74 -20.42 -18.21
C LEU A 303 -2.95 -20.61 -16.91
N GLY A 304 -1.82 -19.89 -16.75
CA GLY A 304 -1.07 -19.86 -15.50
C GLY A 304 -1.87 -19.28 -14.34
N ILE A 305 -2.57 -18.17 -14.54
CA ILE A 305 -3.47 -17.56 -13.55
C ILE A 305 -4.59 -18.55 -13.18
N LYS A 306 -5.22 -19.18 -14.18
CA LYS A 306 -6.22 -20.22 -13.96
C LYS A 306 -5.68 -21.34 -13.06
N LEU A 307 -4.51 -21.87 -13.35
CA LEU A 307 -3.89 -22.94 -12.57
C LEU A 307 -3.64 -22.51 -11.12
N LEU A 308 -3.12 -21.29 -10.91
CA LEU A 308 -2.86 -20.75 -9.58
C LEU A 308 -4.15 -20.63 -8.75
N VAL A 309 -5.22 -20.14 -9.36
CA VAL A 309 -6.52 -19.97 -8.70
C VAL A 309 -7.17 -21.32 -8.42
N ASP A 310 -7.30 -22.18 -9.45
CA ASP A 310 -8.00 -23.46 -9.31
C ASP A 310 -7.29 -24.43 -8.34
N CYS A 311 -5.97 -24.30 -8.18
CA CYS A 311 -5.17 -25.12 -7.26
C CYS A 311 -4.93 -24.46 -5.89
N HIS A 312 -5.49 -23.28 -5.63
CA HIS A 312 -5.28 -22.50 -4.39
C HIS A 312 -3.79 -22.29 -4.03
N ILE A 313 -2.91 -22.23 -5.05
CA ILE A 313 -1.45 -22.12 -4.85
C ILE A 313 -1.11 -20.73 -4.29
N ASP A 314 -1.81 -19.71 -4.70
CA ASP A 314 -1.62 -18.32 -4.28
C ASP A 314 -1.92 -18.12 -2.79
N GLU A 315 -2.90 -18.81 -2.22
CA GLU A 315 -3.21 -18.81 -0.78
C GLU A 315 -2.08 -19.41 0.05
N ARG A 316 -1.39 -20.42 -0.51
CA ARG A 316 -0.23 -21.09 0.12
C ARG A 316 1.05 -20.25 0.01
N LEU A 317 1.17 -19.40 -1.03
CA LEU A 317 2.33 -18.53 -1.25
C LEU A 317 2.21 -17.19 -0.51
N SER A 318 0.98 -16.76 -0.18
CA SER A 318 0.78 -15.55 0.59
C SER A 318 1.08 -15.83 2.07
N ASP A 319 2.22 -15.35 2.54
CA ASP A 319 2.61 -15.35 3.97
C ASP A 319 1.71 -14.39 4.81
N THR A 320 0.60 -13.96 4.23
CA THR A 320 -0.35 -12.99 4.82
C THR A 320 -1.33 -13.61 5.81
N GLY A 321 -1.05 -14.81 6.33
CA GLY A 321 -1.83 -15.39 7.44
C GLY A 321 -3.21 -15.91 7.04
N ARG A 322 -3.43 -16.26 5.78
CA ARG A 322 -4.59 -17.05 5.32
C ARG A 322 -4.38 -18.57 5.48
N LYS A 323 -3.69 -18.99 6.51
CA LYS A 323 -3.83 -20.38 6.93
C LYS A 323 -5.12 -20.45 7.74
N GLU A 324 -6.21 -20.80 7.10
CA GLU A 324 -7.36 -21.39 7.75
C GLU A 324 -6.92 -22.81 8.17
N ASP A 325 -6.68 -22.99 9.48
CA ASP A 325 -6.78 -24.27 10.16
C ASP A 325 -8.19 -24.42 10.74
#